data_525c9a1b0b4326c5c8badb6eaa46b1d1
#
_entry.id   525c9a1b0b4326c5c8badb6eaa46b1d1
#
_cell.length_a   1.000
_cell.length_b   1.000
_cell.length_c   1.000
_cell.angle_alpha   90.00
_cell.angle_beta   90.00
_cell.angle_gamma   90.00
#
_symmetry.space_group_name_H-M   'P 1'
#
loop_
_entity.id
_entity.type
_entity.pdbx_description
1 polymer ?
#
loop_
_entity_poly.entity_id
_entity_poly.type
_entity_poly.pdbx_seq_one_letter_code
_entity_poly.pdbx_strand_id
1 'polypeptide(L)'
;VAPVSRRTALAAAFAGVASTPLLASAVTRTAPGADAAQSVALTAAEAPSPTSMLVTRQSLNRAMYFRTGLGGPLSLKRLGSGTPATYEVSDAMGPLAMLTEGARTVTVTGMERTFSEQKKQFKDTFDRATNGWGSSPGGGRWKVPTDGAVEFDIEGGLGAAVLHRSARSRFATLMDDDVADVDVSAAFTIDRMPEGDAISVGLTCAYDDADNNYRARISFLTTGEVKLTLEKEVQGTTTPLDSGQLGVGSDFTPLDLWHLRLQREGGTLRCRAWRDGTSQPTTWQRTAVDHSLTTGQIGIRVLANGGSTALPTRVLVHYFQADGRWGNAPEVTHDQWVRLLEAPFDGTLTADLEQRLRGWGADTSPDALAFAAMFLPGAETITDPARGLPVLGESGYGPFDLVSGNGTRLEGSDFWGYMGLTAWSFPNGETATNPDNAAPDPAVHRTRHLDCSGYVRMVYGHHMGLPMVNFRDYDGLNLPRTSAAQAGRGPGVVVAGPSHVPVEGGQVQAPPALDGLRPGDLVFFDADKDARKPDSVDHVGIYLGRDQYGNRRFASSRKTPNGPTMADLGARSVLDAKGQLYSDGLRVIRRF
;
A
#
# COMPACT_ATOMS: atom_id res chain seq x y z
N VAL A 1 4.79 9.25 -41.93
CA VAL A 1 5.96 8.41 -41.64
C VAL A 1 6.02 8.30 -40.12
N ALA A 2 5.62 7.13 -39.58
CA ALA A 2 5.61 6.87 -38.16
C ALA A 2 6.98 6.39 -37.67
N PRO A 3 7.41 6.70 -36.44
CA PRO A 3 8.59 6.09 -35.86
C PRO A 3 8.26 4.80 -35.09
N VAL A 4 9.07 3.81 -35.30
CA VAL A 4 9.03 2.45 -34.73
C VAL A 4 9.63 2.46 -33.33
N SER A 5 8.90 1.89 -32.37
CA SER A 5 9.38 1.63 -31.01
C SER A 5 10.19 0.34 -30.95
N ARG A 6 11.40 0.40 -30.41
CA ARG A 6 12.21 -0.78 -30.07
C ARG A 6 12.15 -1.02 -28.57
N ARG A 7 11.54 -2.14 -28.17
CA ARG A 7 11.73 -2.75 -26.84
C ARG A 7 12.84 -3.79 -26.95
N THR A 8 13.88 -3.66 -26.14
CA THR A 8 14.91 -4.69 -25.97
C THR A 8 14.75 -5.30 -24.57
N ALA A 9 14.52 -6.61 -24.56
CA ALA A 9 14.47 -7.40 -23.34
C ALA A 9 15.88 -7.70 -22.84
N LEU A 10 16.11 -7.58 -21.53
CA LEU A 10 17.31 -8.10 -20.87
C LEU A 10 16.87 -9.20 -19.90
N ALA A 11 17.26 -10.43 -20.22
CA ALA A 11 17.16 -11.58 -19.32
C ALA A 11 18.46 -11.68 -18.52
N ALA A 12 18.36 -11.74 -17.18
CA ALA A 12 19.47 -12.09 -16.31
C ALA A 12 19.15 -13.41 -15.61
N ALA A 13 20.02 -14.38 -15.80
CA ALA A 13 19.95 -15.69 -15.17
C ALA A 13 20.51 -15.64 -13.75
N PHE A 14 19.82 -16.26 -12.80
CA PHE A 14 20.39 -16.64 -11.50
C PHE A 14 20.31 -18.15 -11.31
N ALA A 15 21.45 -18.73 -10.97
CA ALA A 15 21.66 -20.15 -10.75
C ALA A 15 21.06 -20.60 -9.41
N GLY A 16 20.46 -21.80 -9.43
CA GLY A 16 19.71 -22.37 -8.34
C GLY A 16 20.53 -22.95 -7.19
N VAL A 17 19.86 -23.06 -6.06
CA VAL A 17 20.18 -24.05 -5.01
C VAL A 17 18.96 -24.95 -4.89
N ALA A 18 19.17 -26.23 -5.17
CA ALA A 18 18.15 -27.26 -5.12
C ALA A 18 17.75 -27.58 -3.67
N SER A 19 16.47 -27.46 -3.36
CA SER A 19 15.85 -28.07 -2.20
C SER A 19 14.74 -29.03 -2.68
N THR A 20 14.80 -30.26 -2.22
CA THR A 20 13.90 -31.38 -2.54
C THR A 20 12.44 -31.07 -2.19
N PRO A 21 11.47 -31.42 -3.06
CA PRO A 21 10.04 -31.16 -2.78
C PRO A 21 9.45 -32.23 -1.87
N LEU A 22 8.75 -31.78 -0.84
CA LEU A 22 7.81 -32.62 -0.07
C LEU A 22 6.43 -32.52 -0.73
N LEU A 23 5.93 -33.68 -1.15
CA LEU A 23 4.61 -33.89 -1.73
C LEU A 23 3.50 -33.43 -0.76
N ALA A 24 2.79 -32.37 -1.13
CA ALA A 24 1.51 -32.05 -0.55
C ALA A 24 0.41 -32.64 -1.45
N SER A 25 -0.44 -33.50 -0.87
CA SER A 25 -1.56 -34.12 -1.56
C SER A 25 -2.61 -33.07 -1.94
N ALA A 26 -2.79 -32.82 -3.22
CA ALA A 26 -3.88 -32.03 -3.75
C ALA A 26 -5.20 -32.79 -3.62
N VAL A 27 -6.13 -32.30 -2.83
CA VAL A 27 -7.53 -32.77 -2.84
C VAL A 27 -8.24 -32.06 -3.98
N THR A 28 -8.34 -32.72 -5.12
CA THR A 28 -9.19 -32.31 -6.23
C THR A 28 -10.64 -32.65 -5.90
N ARG A 29 -11.49 -31.66 -5.65
CA ARG A 29 -12.94 -31.79 -5.70
C ARG A 29 -13.44 -31.44 -7.09
N THR A 30 -13.95 -32.44 -7.80
CA THR A 30 -14.77 -32.27 -9.00
C THR A 30 -16.22 -32.02 -8.57
N ALA A 31 -16.71 -30.80 -8.78
CA ALA A 31 -18.15 -30.53 -8.78
C ALA A 31 -18.70 -30.72 -10.20
N PRO A 32 -19.93 -31.26 -10.37
CA PRO A 32 -20.48 -31.47 -11.71
C PRO A 32 -21.00 -30.18 -12.31
N GLY A 33 -20.46 -29.81 -13.45
CA GLY A 33 -21.14 -29.03 -14.48
C GLY A 33 -21.41 -27.56 -14.20
N ALA A 34 -20.40 -26.73 -14.32
CA ALA A 34 -20.46 -25.39 -14.89
C ALA A 34 -19.03 -25.00 -15.24
N ASP A 35 -18.81 -24.35 -16.38
CA ASP A 35 -17.58 -23.62 -16.70
C ASP A 35 -17.44 -22.41 -15.75
N ALA A 36 -17.37 -22.69 -14.48
CA ALA A 36 -17.07 -21.71 -13.46
C ALA A 36 -15.56 -21.52 -13.43
N ALA A 37 -15.12 -20.29 -13.55
CA ALA A 37 -13.75 -19.90 -13.28
C ALA A 37 -13.29 -20.53 -11.96
N GLN A 38 -12.49 -21.58 -12.06
CA GLN A 38 -11.89 -22.23 -10.89
C GLN A 38 -11.00 -21.18 -10.21
N SER A 39 -11.18 -21.01 -8.91
CA SER A 39 -10.23 -20.27 -8.10
C SER A 39 -8.86 -20.93 -8.27
N VAL A 40 -7.89 -20.17 -8.77
CA VAL A 40 -6.50 -20.62 -8.84
C VAL A 40 -5.96 -20.55 -7.44
N ALA A 41 -5.99 -21.67 -6.73
CA ALA A 41 -5.23 -21.82 -5.50
C ALA A 41 -3.76 -21.97 -5.91
N LEU A 42 -2.95 -20.94 -5.66
CA LEU A 42 -1.50 -21.06 -5.74
C LEU A 42 -1.06 -22.10 -4.72
N THR A 43 -0.25 -23.06 -5.15
CA THR A 43 0.37 -24.02 -4.23
C THR A 43 1.39 -23.29 -3.34
N ALA A 44 1.66 -23.81 -2.16
CA ALA A 44 2.62 -23.23 -1.22
C ALA A 44 4.05 -23.06 -1.80
N ALA A 45 4.37 -23.79 -2.86
CA ALA A 45 5.66 -23.70 -3.57
C ALA A 45 5.69 -22.55 -4.61
N GLU A 46 4.54 -22.02 -5.02
CA GLU A 46 4.41 -21.04 -6.11
C GLU A 46 4.20 -19.62 -5.62
N ALA A 47 3.81 -19.45 -4.34
CA ALA A 47 3.65 -18.14 -3.76
C ALA A 47 4.99 -17.66 -3.18
N PRO A 48 5.61 -16.60 -3.72
CA PRO A 48 6.79 -16.02 -3.11
C PRO A 48 6.46 -15.47 -1.73
N SER A 49 7.43 -15.49 -0.83
CA SER A 49 7.31 -14.76 0.43
C SER A 49 7.08 -13.28 0.11
N PRO A 50 6.02 -12.64 0.65
CA PRO A 50 5.77 -11.23 0.39
C PRO A 50 6.96 -10.40 0.86
N THR A 51 7.33 -9.37 0.08
CA THR A 51 8.44 -8.46 0.44
C THR A 51 8.19 -7.70 1.74
N SER A 52 6.94 -7.63 2.16
CA SER A 52 6.47 -7.04 3.41
C SER A 52 6.37 -8.04 4.58
N MET A 53 6.75 -9.32 4.36
CA MET A 53 6.72 -10.36 5.39
C MET A 53 8.09 -11.04 5.52
N LEU A 54 8.65 -11.02 6.72
CA LEU A 54 9.87 -11.73 7.09
C LEU A 54 9.52 -12.88 8.05
N VAL A 55 9.83 -14.11 7.66
CA VAL A 55 9.67 -15.28 8.53
C VAL A 55 10.97 -15.47 9.32
N THR A 56 10.87 -15.39 10.65
CA THR A 56 12.03 -15.54 11.52
C THR A 56 12.26 -16.99 11.96
N ARG A 57 13.48 -17.32 12.38
CA ARG A 57 13.87 -18.70 12.71
C ARG A 57 13.46 -19.18 14.10
N GLN A 58 12.93 -18.30 14.98
CA GLN A 58 12.78 -18.61 16.41
C GLN A 58 11.72 -19.70 16.73
N SER A 59 10.77 -19.95 15.84
CA SER A 59 9.71 -20.95 16.05
C SER A 59 9.92 -22.30 15.36
N LEU A 60 11.12 -22.57 14.85
CA LEU A 60 11.48 -23.86 14.24
C LEU A 60 11.21 -25.06 15.16
N ASN A 61 11.30 -24.88 16.47
CA ASN A 61 11.16 -25.98 17.43
C ASN A 61 9.75 -26.59 17.43
N ARG A 62 8.67 -25.79 17.28
CA ARG A 62 7.30 -26.28 17.27
C ARG A 62 6.96 -27.02 15.97
N ALA A 63 7.38 -26.47 14.83
CA ALA A 63 7.21 -27.11 13.54
C ALA A 63 7.96 -28.45 13.47
N MET A 64 9.18 -28.52 14.01
CA MET A 64 9.94 -29.77 14.12
C MET A 64 9.28 -30.78 15.05
N TYR A 65 8.72 -30.35 16.18
CA TYR A 65 8.01 -31.18 17.14
C TYR A 65 6.82 -31.91 16.49
N PHE A 66 6.00 -31.22 15.71
CA PHE A 66 4.89 -31.85 15.00
C PHE A 66 5.33 -32.79 13.87
N ARG A 67 6.40 -32.44 13.15
CA ARG A 67 6.97 -33.30 12.10
C ARG A 67 7.52 -34.62 12.64
N THR A 68 7.96 -34.66 13.87
CA THR A 68 8.50 -35.87 14.53
C THR A 68 7.44 -36.72 15.21
N GLY A 69 6.15 -36.30 15.20
CA GLY A 69 5.05 -37.04 15.82
C GLY A 69 5.04 -37.06 17.36
N LEU A 70 5.87 -36.22 17.99
CA LEU A 70 6.02 -36.19 19.47
C LEU A 70 4.90 -35.43 20.20
N GLY A 71 3.91 -34.94 19.47
CA GLY A 71 2.89 -34.02 19.99
C GLY A 71 1.73 -34.71 20.69
N GLY A 72 1.83 -35.51 21.70
CA GLY A 72 0.76 -36.04 22.57
C GLY A 72 -0.72 -35.71 22.18
N PRO A 73 -1.73 -36.10 22.88
CA PRO A 73 -3.14 -35.78 22.56
C PRO A 73 -3.36 -34.26 22.67
N LEU A 74 -4.18 -33.69 21.78
CA LEU A 74 -4.65 -32.32 21.92
C LEU A 74 -5.77 -32.24 22.98
N SER A 75 -5.79 -31.14 23.71
CA SER A 75 -6.86 -30.82 24.66
C SER A 75 -7.63 -29.58 24.15
N LEU A 76 -8.96 -29.62 24.30
CA LEU A 76 -9.85 -28.51 24.01
C LEU A 76 -10.36 -27.89 25.30
N LYS A 77 -10.10 -26.62 25.52
CA LYS A 77 -10.54 -25.89 26.71
C LYS A 77 -11.37 -24.69 26.32
N ARG A 78 -12.61 -24.62 26.81
CA ARG A 78 -13.43 -23.42 26.67
C ARG A 78 -12.86 -22.28 27.53
N LEU A 79 -12.75 -21.11 26.98
CA LEU A 79 -12.28 -19.90 27.66
C LEU A 79 -13.46 -19.00 28.02
N GLY A 80 -13.70 -18.84 29.32
CA GLY A 80 -14.77 -17.99 29.84
C GLY A 80 -16.18 -18.47 29.52
N SER A 81 -17.17 -17.65 29.85
CA SER A 81 -18.61 -17.91 29.66
C SER A 81 -19.21 -17.07 28.52
N GLY A 82 -18.39 -16.33 27.77
CA GLY A 82 -18.84 -15.43 26.71
C GLY A 82 -19.52 -16.13 25.54
N THR A 83 -20.32 -15.35 24.78
CA THR A 83 -20.91 -15.77 23.51
C THR A 83 -20.47 -14.77 22.45
N PRO A 84 -19.91 -15.22 21.31
CA PRO A 84 -19.64 -16.62 20.94
C PRO A 84 -18.59 -17.30 21.81
N ALA A 85 -18.73 -18.61 21.99
CA ALA A 85 -17.81 -19.39 22.82
C ALA A 85 -16.43 -19.49 22.14
N THR A 86 -15.40 -19.29 22.94
CA THR A 86 -14.00 -19.35 22.49
C THR A 86 -13.31 -20.55 23.15
N TYR A 87 -12.47 -21.20 22.35
CA TYR A 87 -11.76 -22.40 22.78
C TYR A 87 -10.27 -22.28 22.47
N GLU A 88 -9.47 -22.77 23.40
CA GLU A 88 -8.05 -22.99 23.24
C GLU A 88 -7.80 -24.48 23.00
N VAL A 89 -7.05 -24.79 21.96
CA VAL A 89 -6.50 -26.12 21.74
C VAL A 89 -5.04 -26.09 22.14
N SER A 90 -4.65 -27.00 23.01
CA SER A 90 -3.29 -27.10 23.55
C SER A 90 -2.72 -28.49 23.38
N ASP A 91 -1.40 -28.59 23.24
CA ASP A 91 -0.60 -29.81 23.35
C ASP A 91 0.36 -29.75 24.55
N ALA A 92 1.28 -30.68 24.64
CA ALA A 92 2.29 -30.73 25.71
C ALA A 92 3.24 -29.52 25.72
N MET A 93 3.33 -28.77 24.61
CA MET A 93 4.14 -27.54 24.50
C MET A 93 3.35 -26.27 24.83
N GLY A 94 2.05 -26.38 25.09
CA GLY A 94 1.16 -25.26 25.40
C GLY A 94 0.16 -24.93 24.27
N PRO A 95 -0.39 -23.70 24.23
CA PRO A 95 -1.40 -23.31 23.25
C PRO A 95 -0.97 -23.52 21.80
N LEU A 96 -1.78 -24.24 21.02
CA LEU A 96 -1.57 -24.51 19.60
C LEU A 96 -2.51 -23.66 18.74
N ALA A 97 -3.80 -23.59 19.10
CA ALA A 97 -4.79 -22.91 18.30
C ALA A 97 -5.90 -22.31 19.13
N MET A 98 -6.52 -21.27 18.57
CA MET A 98 -7.72 -20.64 19.11
C MET A 98 -8.85 -20.76 18.11
N LEU A 99 -9.99 -21.31 18.55
CA LEU A 99 -11.21 -21.46 17.78
C LEU A 99 -12.35 -20.64 18.40
N THR A 100 -13.33 -20.32 17.58
CA THR A 100 -14.54 -19.63 18.03
C THR A 100 -15.75 -20.32 17.41
N GLU A 101 -16.71 -20.70 18.26
CA GLU A 101 -17.94 -21.35 17.81
C GLU A 101 -18.69 -20.45 16.83
N GLY A 102 -19.11 -21.02 15.70
CA GLY A 102 -19.75 -20.30 14.61
C GLY A 102 -18.80 -19.60 13.63
N ALA A 103 -17.48 -19.57 13.91
CA ALA A 103 -16.48 -19.02 12.99
C ALA A 103 -15.74 -20.14 12.24
N ARG A 104 -15.27 -19.81 11.03
CA ARG A 104 -14.41 -20.68 10.21
C ARG A 104 -12.93 -20.33 10.34
N THR A 105 -12.59 -19.10 10.73
CA THR A 105 -11.21 -18.70 10.96
C THR A 105 -10.67 -19.30 12.26
N VAL A 106 -9.47 -19.88 12.16
CA VAL A 106 -8.70 -20.45 13.26
C VAL A 106 -7.37 -19.72 13.34
N THR A 107 -7.03 -19.26 14.52
CA THR A 107 -5.70 -18.69 14.77
C THR A 107 -4.81 -19.82 15.32
N VAL A 108 -3.74 -20.14 14.58
CA VAL A 108 -2.81 -21.25 14.90
C VAL A 108 -1.45 -20.67 15.27
N THR A 109 -0.83 -21.19 16.31
CA THR A 109 0.55 -20.86 16.67
C THR A 109 1.51 -21.58 15.71
N GLY A 110 2.30 -20.83 14.98
CA GLY A 110 3.26 -21.33 14.00
C GLY A 110 4.63 -20.67 14.15
N MET A 111 5.33 -20.47 13.03
CA MET A 111 6.60 -19.74 13.02
C MET A 111 6.35 -18.24 13.23
N GLU A 112 7.21 -17.60 14.01
CA GLU A 112 7.18 -16.14 14.16
C GLU A 112 7.50 -15.47 12.84
N ARG A 113 6.79 -14.38 12.55
CA ARG A 113 6.93 -13.59 11.32
C ARG A 113 6.60 -12.13 11.57
N THR A 114 7.15 -11.26 10.72
CA THR A 114 6.96 -9.82 10.77
C THR A 114 6.24 -9.34 9.52
N PHE A 115 5.20 -8.55 9.70
CA PHE A 115 4.54 -7.77 8.65
C PHE A 115 5.00 -6.34 8.76
N SER A 116 5.42 -5.74 7.66
CA SER A 116 5.80 -4.33 7.61
C SER A 116 5.56 -3.74 6.23
N GLU A 117 5.33 -2.43 6.22
CA GLU A 117 5.20 -1.65 5.00
C GLU A 117 6.37 -0.66 4.95
N GLN A 118 7.53 -1.14 4.53
CA GLN A 118 8.77 -0.37 4.57
C GLN A 118 9.07 0.39 3.29
N LYS A 119 8.46 0.00 2.16
CA LYS A 119 8.65 0.65 0.87
C LYS A 119 7.48 1.52 0.52
N LYS A 120 7.77 2.74 0.08
CA LYS A 120 6.81 3.60 -0.58
C LYS A 120 7.38 4.07 -1.91
N GLN A 121 6.57 3.91 -2.96
CA GLN A 121 6.87 4.45 -4.28
C GLN A 121 5.91 5.59 -4.58
N PHE A 122 6.47 6.70 -5.03
CA PHE A 122 5.72 7.83 -5.55
C PHE A 122 6.02 7.97 -7.02
N LYS A 123 4.99 8.18 -7.81
CA LYS A 123 5.14 8.53 -9.21
C LYS A 123 4.05 9.50 -9.61
N ASP A 124 4.45 10.63 -10.16
CA ASP A 124 3.54 11.60 -10.72
C ASP A 124 4.05 12.01 -12.09
N THR A 125 3.24 11.83 -13.13
CA THR A 125 3.50 12.28 -14.49
C THR A 125 2.75 13.56 -14.81
N PHE A 126 1.95 14.05 -13.85
CA PHE A 126 1.12 15.26 -13.99
C PHE A 126 0.09 15.21 -15.13
N ASP A 127 -0.10 14.03 -15.75
CA ASP A 127 -1.07 13.82 -16.82
C ASP A 127 -2.49 13.77 -16.27
N ARG A 128 -3.04 14.93 -16.03
CA ARG A 128 -4.40 15.14 -15.53
C ARG A 128 -4.91 16.54 -15.85
N ALA A 129 -6.22 16.69 -15.93
CA ALA A 129 -6.91 17.97 -16.10
C ALA A 129 -7.46 18.46 -14.75
N THR A 130 -6.63 19.01 -13.89
CA THR A 130 -7.04 19.58 -12.59
C THR A 130 -6.41 20.96 -12.41
N ASN A 131 -7.04 21.83 -11.62
CA ASN A 131 -6.43 23.07 -11.18
C ASN A 131 -5.43 22.75 -10.05
N GLY A 132 -4.20 23.19 -10.20
CA GLY A 132 -3.11 22.92 -9.28
C GLY A 132 -2.59 21.47 -9.34
N TRP A 133 -1.51 21.20 -8.61
CA TRP A 133 -0.86 19.88 -8.63
C TRP A 133 -1.67 18.75 -7.98
N GLY A 134 -2.63 19.07 -7.10
CA GLY A 134 -3.58 18.11 -6.55
C GLY A 134 -2.94 16.89 -5.86
N SER A 135 -3.43 15.70 -6.20
CA SER A 135 -2.91 14.42 -5.67
C SER A 135 -2.15 13.66 -6.73
N SER A 136 -1.03 13.08 -6.34
CA SER A 136 -0.22 12.19 -7.19
C SER A 136 -0.98 10.87 -7.47
N PRO A 137 -0.91 10.30 -8.67
CA PRO A 137 -1.45 8.99 -8.99
C PRO A 137 -0.94 7.84 -8.12
N GLY A 138 0.30 7.90 -7.69
CA GLY A 138 0.92 6.92 -6.80
C GLY A 138 0.59 7.08 -5.32
N GLY A 139 -0.39 7.94 -4.97
CA GLY A 139 -0.70 8.33 -3.58
C GLY A 139 0.09 9.58 -3.16
N GLY A 140 -0.36 10.23 -2.12
CA GLY A 140 0.21 11.50 -1.65
C GLY A 140 -0.42 12.73 -2.30
N ARG A 141 -0.63 13.74 -1.49
CA ARG A 141 -1.17 15.02 -1.91
C ARG A 141 -0.05 16.05 -1.96
N TRP A 142 0.05 16.77 -3.07
CA TRP A 142 0.95 17.91 -3.16
C TRP A 142 0.48 19.05 -2.27
N LYS A 143 1.34 19.48 -1.40
CA LYS A 143 1.21 20.75 -0.66
C LYS A 143 2.00 21.79 -1.41
N VAL A 144 1.29 22.79 -1.93
CA VAL A 144 1.89 23.92 -2.67
C VAL A 144 1.61 25.22 -1.93
N PRO A 145 2.54 26.18 -1.92
CA PRO A 145 2.32 27.51 -1.38
C PRO A 145 1.28 28.28 -2.22
N THR A 146 0.51 29.14 -1.54
CA THR A 146 -0.57 29.94 -2.15
C THR A 146 -0.34 31.45 -2.05
N ASP A 147 0.91 31.89 -1.80
CA ASP A 147 1.26 33.30 -1.56
C ASP A 147 1.47 34.13 -2.84
N GLY A 148 1.25 33.51 -4.02
CA GLY A 148 1.35 34.19 -5.33
C GLY A 148 2.78 34.51 -5.78
N ALA A 149 3.82 34.05 -5.08
CA ALA A 149 5.20 34.19 -5.53
C ALA A 149 5.56 33.16 -6.62
N VAL A 150 4.97 31.97 -6.51
CA VAL A 150 4.99 30.91 -7.53
C VAL A 150 3.55 30.38 -7.64
N GLU A 151 3.08 30.22 -8.86
CA GLU A 151 1.82 29.57 -9.17
C GLU A 151 2.10 28.11 -9.58
N PHE A 152 1.37 27.18 -8.97
CA PHE A 152 1.48 25.75 -9.26
C PHE A 152 0.19 25.27 -9.92
N ASP A 153 0.30 24.83 -11.17
CA ASP A 153 -0.84 24.37 -11.97
C ASP A 153 -0.46 23.17 -12.87
N ILE A 154 -1.41 22.64 -13.60
CA ILE A 154 -1.19 21.64 -14.66
C ILE A 154 -1.34 22.33 -16.01
N GLU A 155 -0.28 22.34 -16.78
CA GLU A 155 -0.27 22.89 -18.14
C GLU A 155 0.10 21.80 -19.16
N GLY A 156 -0.84 21.43 -20.03
CA GLY A 156 -0.62 20.43 -21.07
C GLY A 156 -0.19 19.04 -20.57
N GLY A 157 -0.69 18.62 -19.40
CA GLY A 157 -0.30 17.36 -18.78
C GLY A 157 1.07 17.39 -18.10
N LEU A 158 1.61 18.57 -17.81
CA LEU A 158 2.86 18.78 -17.07
C LEU A 158 2.61 19.58 -15.79
N GLY A 159 3.39 19.32 -14.76
CA GLY A 159 3.36 20.11 -13.53
C GLY A 159 4.04 21.46 -13.74
N ALA A 160 3.26 22.53 -13.89
CA ALA A 160 3.79 23.88 -14.07
C ALA A 160 4.06 24.56 -12.71
N ALA A 161 5.23 25.18 -12.59
CA ALA A 161 5.57 26.13 -11.52
C ALA A 161 5.98 27.45 -12.15
N VAL A 162 5.12 28.47 -12.07
CA VAL A 162 5.35 29.78 -12.67
C VAL A 162 5.92 30.73 -11.64
N LEU A 163 7.19 31.11 -11.81
CA LEU A 163 7.90 32.02 -10.92
C LEU A 163 7.57 33.46 -11.29
N HIS A 164 6.83 34.18 -10.43
CA HIS A 164 6.46 35.58 -10.64
C HIS A 164 7.40 36.55 -9.92
N ARG A 165 8.15 36.10 -8.92
CA ARG A 165 9.02 36.94 -8.08
C ARG A 165 10.37 36.30 -7.84
N SER A 166 11.43 37.11 -7.89
CA SER A 166 12.77 36.72 -7.47
C SER A 166 12.92 36.63 -5.94
N ALA A 167 14.01 36.00 -5.45
CA ALA A 167 14.36 35.83 -4.07
C ALA A 167 13.29 35.12 -3.20
N ARG A 168 12.43 34.31 -3.83
CA ARG A 168 11.35 33.60 -3.15
C ARG A 168 11.44 32.10 -3.47
N SER A 169 12.09 31.35 -2.59
CA SER A 169 12.11 29.89 -2.63
C SER A 169 10.73 29.33 -2.33
N ARG A 170 10.25 28.39 -3.13
CA ARG A 170 8.98 27.71 -2.91
C ARG A 170 9.14 26.22 -3.10
N PHE A 171 8.45 25.50 -2.22
CA PHE A 171 8.49 24.05 -2.16
C PHE A 171 7.10 23.50 -2.45
N ALA A 172 7.03 22.59 -3.40
CA ALA A 172 5.91 21.67 -3.56
C ALA A 172 6.32 20.36 -2.92
N THR A 173 5.66 19.94 -1.82
CA THR A 173 6.02 18.72 -1.08
C THR A 173 4.86 17.74 -1.10
N LEU A 174 5.17 16.44 -1.07
CA LEU A 174 4.18 15.40 -0.85
C LEU A 174 3.86 15.34 0.65
N MET A 175 2.57 15.58 0.97
CA MET A 175 2.07 15.60 2.34
C MET A 175 2.05 14.20 2.94
N ASP A 176 2.06 14.18 4.26
CA ASP A 176 1.81 13.02 5.12
C ASP A 176 2.89 11.92 5.06
N ASP A 177 4.10 12.27 4.62
CA ASP A 177 5.15 11.30 4.44
C ASP A 177 6.42 11.69 5.20
N ASP A 178 6.75 10.87 6.20
CA ASP A 178 7.98 10.96 6.98
C ASP A 178 8.97 9.90 6.47
N VAL A 179 9.77 10.27 5.47
CA VAL A 179 10.67 9.37 4.75
C VAL A 179 12.10 9.51 5.28
N ALA A 180 12.72 8.41 5.68
CA ALA A 180 14.11 8.40 6.16
C ALA A 180 15.12 8.26 5.01
N ASP A 181 15.11 7.12 4.35
CA ASP A 181 15.95 6.85 3.20
C ASP A 181 15.12 7.00 1.93
N VAL A 182 15.67 7.67 0.91
CA VAL A 182 14.92 7.95 -0.31
C VAL A 182 15.83 8.10 -1.51
N ASP A 183 15.31 7.72 -2.66
CA ASP A 183 15.86 7.97 -3.98
C ASP A 183 14.81 8.72 -4.80
N VAL A 184 15.01 10.00 -5.01
CA VAL A 184 14.07 10.90 -5.67
C VAL A 184 14.61 11.29 -7.03
N SER A 185 13.77 11.27 -8.05
CA SER A 185 14.11 11.77 -9.40
C SER A 185 12.98 12.59 -10.00
N ALA A 186 13.34 13.58 -10.79
CA ALA A 186 12.42 14.36 -11.62
C ALA A 186 13.07 14.77 -12.93
N ALA A 187 12.24 15.04 -13.93
CA ALA A 187 12.66 15.72 -15.14
C ALA A 187 11.85 17.00 -15.34
N PHE A 188 12.51 18.05 -15.80
CA PHE A 188 11.89 19.35 -15.97
C PHE A 188 12.54 20.16 -17.09
N THR A 189 11.78 21.12 -17.64
CA THR A 189 12.23 22.13 -18.60
C THR A 189 12.03 23.53 -18.02
N ILE A 190 12.81 24.49 -18.50
CA ILE A 190 12.62 25.93 -18.23
C ILE A 190 12.35 26.64 -19.54
N ASP A 191 11.35 27.51 -19.58
CA ASP A 191 10.84 28.11 -20.82
C ASP A 191 11.74 29.20 -21.42
N ARG A 192 12.73 29.72 -20.68
CA ARG A 192 13.60 30.82 -21.13
C ARG A 192 14.99 30.80 -20.50
N MET A 193 15.92 31.53 -21.10
CA MET A 193 17.24 31.80 -20.49
C MET A 193 17.07 32.66 -19.23
N PRO A 194 17.83 32.36 -18.17
CA PRO A 194 17.93 33.24 -17.02
C PRO A 194 18.57 34.57 -17.37
N GLU A 195 18.05 35.67 -16.82
CA GLU A 195 18.62 37.02 -16.95
C GLU A 195 18.78 37.64 -15.56
N GLY A 196 19.83 38.44 -15.40
CA GLY A 196 20.17 39.10 -14.13
C GLY A 196 20.77 38.15 -13.11
N ASP A 197 20.13 37.02 -12.84
CA ASP A 197 20.62 35.96 -11.94
C ASP A 197 20.03 34.61 -12.34
N ALA A 198 20.50 33.54 -11.73
CA ALA A 198 20.16 32.15 -12.02
C ALA A 198 18.70 31.78 -11.68
N ILE A 199 18.15 30.82 -12.44
CA ILE A 199 16.96 30.08 -12.10
C ILE A 199 17.40 28.71 -11.54
N SER A 200 16.77 28.28 -10.46
CA SER A 200 17.15 27.04 -9.78
C SER A 200 15.95 26.13 -9.57
N VAL A 201 16.15 24.82 -9.82
CA VAL A 201 15.21 23.76 -9.52
C VAL A 201 15.90 22.73 -8.63
N GLY A 202 15.24 22.23 -7.60
CA GLY A 202 15.81 21.26 -6.68
C GLY A 202 14.84 20.15 -6.32
N LEU A 203 15.40 19.01 -5.94
CA LEU A 203 14.70 17.94 -5.24
C LEU A 203 15.01 18.05 -3.75
N THR A 204 14.01 17.83 -2.91
CA THR A 204 14.16 17.89 -1.46
C THR A 204 13.88 16.54 -0.82
N CYS A 205 14.58 16.25 0.27
CA CYS A 205 14.29 15.14 1.18
C CYS A 205 14.52 15.57 2.64
N ALA A 206 14.02 14.78 3.58
CA ALA A 206 13.99 15.13 4.99
C ALA A 206 13.48 16.58 5.21
N TYR A 207 12.45 16.96 4.46
CA TYR A 207 11.85 18.28 4.53
C TYR A 207 10.84 18.34 5.68
N ASP A 208 11.12 19.13 6.69
CA ASP A 208 10.19 19.48 7.76
C ASP A 208 9.47 20.81 7.41
N ASP A 209 10.26 21.81 7.08
CA ASP A 209 9.82 23.12 6.62
C ASP A 209 10.86 23.77 5.69
N ALA A 210 10.65 25.04 5.31
CA ALA A 210 11.55 25.79 4.44
C ALA A 210 12.94 26.00 5.06
N ASP A 211 13.02 26.00 6.40
CA ASP A 211 14.24 26.27 7.18
C ASP A 211 14.99 24.97 7.56
N ASN A 212 14.36 23.81 7.33
CA ASN A 212 14.89 22.49 7.70
C ASN A 212 14.67 21.47 6.58
N ASN A 213 15.67 21.23 5.73
CA ASN A 213 15.61 20.26 4.64
C ASN A 213 17.01 19.95 4.06
N TYR A 214 17.14 18.79 3.38
CA TYR A 214 18.20 18.53 2.42
C TYR A 214 17.70 18.76 1.01
N ARG A 215 18.59 19.19 0.08
CA ARG A 215 18.24 19.34 -1.31
C ARG A 215 19.42 19.15 -2.27
N ALA A 216 19.15 18.55 -3.41
CA ALA A 216 19.96 18.64 -4.61
C ALA A 216 19.39 19.77 -5.48
N ARG A 217 20.21 20.73 -5.85
CA ARG A 217 19.81 21.89 -6.64
C ARG A 217 20.60 21.99 -7.92
N ILE A 218 19.91 22.06 -9.05
CA ILE A 218 20.46 22.47 -10.34
C ILE A 218 20.18 23.95 -10.52
N SER A 219 21.20 24.72 -10.89
CA SER A 219 21.11 26.15 -11.17
C SER A 219 21.54 26.42 -12.60
N PHE A 220 20.66 27.05 -13.36
CA PHE A 220 20.88 27.51 -14.72
C PHE A 220 21.36 28.96 -14.66
N LEU A 221 22.60 29.18 -15.06
CA LEU A 221 23.24 30.48 -14.97
C LEU A 221 22.91 31.34 -16.20
N THR A 222 23.07 32.66 -16.08
CA THR A 222 22.89 33.61 -17.19
C THR A 222 23.87 33.39 -18.32
N THR A 223 24.98 32.71 -18.07
CA THR A 223 25.99 32.33 -19.07
C THR A 223 25.61 31.08 -19.88
N GLY A 224 24.52 30.38 -19.50
CA GLY A 224 24.17 29.06 -20.03
C GLY A 224 24.82 27.89 -19.28
N GLU A 225 25.80 28.16 -18.43
CA GLU A 225 26.42 27.11 -17.60
C GLU A 225 25.43 26.55 -16.59
N VAL A 226 25.61 25.28 -16.24
CA VAL A 226 24.77 24.56 -15.27
C VAL A 226 25.57 24.12 -14.05
N LYS A 227 25.11 24.49 -12.87
CA LYS A 227 25.73 24.14 -11.59
C LYS A 227 24.86 23.18 -10.80
N LEU A 228 25.46 22.08 -10.29
CA LEU A 228 24.83 21.14 -9.39
C LEU A 228 25.38 21.34 -7.96
N THR A 229 24.46 21.52 -7.02
CA THR A 229 24.79 21.73 -5.59
C THR A 229 23.98 20.76 -4.74
N LEU A 230 24.66 20.06 -3.84
CA LEU A 230 24.07 19.34 -2.74
C LEU A 230 24.20 20.22 -1.49
N GLU A 231 23.08 20.54 -0.84
CA GLU A 231 23.08 21.50 0.27
C GLU A 231 22.07 21.10 1.34
N LYS A 232 22.27 21.60 2.55
CA LYS A 232 21.29 21.56 3.64
C LYS A 232 20.83 22.94 4.03
N GLU A 233 19.65 23.00 4.58
CA GLU A 233 19.15 24.11 5.37
C GLU A 233 18.78 23.62 6.74
N VAL A 234 19.34 24.22 7.78
CA VAL A 234 19.04 23.88 9.16
C VAL A 234 18.86 25.18 9.93
N GLN A 235 17.71 25.34 10.57
CA GLN A 235 17.32 26.56 11.27
C GLN A 235 17.52 27.83 10.42
N GLY A 236 17.09 27.77 9.15
CA GLY A 236 17.18 28.89 8.18
C GLY A 236 18.60 29.18 7.68
N THR A 237 19.59 28.37 8.03
CA THR A 237 20.97 28.54 7.54
C THR A 237 21.25 27.53 6.42
N THR A 238 21.43 28.05 5.21
CA THR A 238 21.84 27.24 4.04
C THR A 238 23.34 26.95 4.08
N THR A 239 23.72 25.69 3.98
CA THR A 239 25.12 25.24 3.91
C THR A 239 25.31 24.34 2.69
N PRO A 240 26.15 24.71 1.71
CA PRO A 240 26.58 23.79 0.66
C PRO A 240 27.40 22.64 1.25
N LEU A 241 27.00 21.41 0.92
CA LEU A 241 27.71 20.20 1.32
C LEU A 241 28.72 19.75 0.24
N ASP A 242 28.32 19.84 -1.03
CA ASP A 242 29.15 19.60 -2.19
C ASP A 242 28.59 20.38 -3.40
N SER A 243 29.43 21.01 -4.19
CA SER A 243 28.96 21.89 -5.28
C SER A 243 30.00 22.02 -6.38
N GLY A 244 29.55 22.18 -7.62
CA GLY A 244 30.39 22.46 -8.78
C GLY A 244 29.60 22.52 -10.07
N GLN A 245 30.22 23.09 -11.10
CA GLN A 245 29.67 23.11 -12.45
C GLN A 245 29.61 21.70 -13.02
N LEU A 246 28.62 21.43 -13.88
CA LEU A 246 28.59 20.26 -14.74
C LEU A 246 29.59 20.44 -15.87
N GLY A 247 30.19 19.36 -16.36
CA GLY A 247 31.29 19.42 -17.33
C GLY A 247 30.86 19.94 -18.72
N VAL A 248 31.83 20.04 -19.61
CA VAL A 248 31.66 20.47 -21.00
C VAL A 248 30.53 19.68 -21.70
N GLY A 249 29.67 20.39 -22.42
CA GLY A 249 28.49 19.84 -23.10
C GLY A 249 27.23 19.80 -22.22
N SER A 250 27.29 20.38 -21.01
CA SER A 250 26.15 20.54 -20.11
C SER A 250 25.61 21.98 -20.13
N ASP A 251 25.68 22.65 -21.28
CA ASP A 251 25.14 24.00 -21.42
C ASP A 251 23.62 23.95 -21.54
N PHE A 252 22.96 24.89 -20.88
CA PHE A 252 21.51 25.03 -20.89
C PHE A 252 21.03 25.81 -22.09
N THR A 253 20.00 25.30 -22.75
CA THR A 253 19.19 26.00 -23.74
C THR A 253 17.71 25.94 -23.27
N PRO A 254 16.90 27.01 -23.49
CA PRO A 254 15.48 26.98 -23.16
C PRO A 254 14.78 25.75 -23.72
N LEU A 255 13.91 25.13 -22.90
CA LEU A 255 13.17 23.91 -23.18
C LEU A 255 14.02 22.62 -23.26
N ASP A 256 15.32 22.68 -23.00
CA ASP A 256 16.08 21.44 -22.75
C ASP A 256 15.49 20.69 -21.56
N LEU A 257 15.25 19.40 -21.75
CA LEU A 257 14.78 18.52 -20.66
C LEU A 257 15.97 18.10 -19.81
N TRP A 258 15.91 18.43 -18.54
CA TRP A 258 16.92 18.10 -17.55
C TRP A 258 16.39 17.11 -16.52
N HIS A 259 17.21 16.13 -16.20
CA HIS A 259 16.97 15.15 -15.16
C HIS A 259 17.79 15.49 -13.94
N LEU A 260 17.19 15.33 -12.76
CA LEU A 260 17.84 15.48 -11.46
C LEU A 260 17.47 14.27 -10.60
N ARG A 261 18.47 13.68 -9.93
CA ARG A 261 18.28 12.60 -8.97
C ARG A 261 18.99 12.90 -7.67
N LEU A 262 18.30 12.74 -6.56
CA LEU A 262 18.79 12.88 -5.19
C LEU A 262 18.56 11.57 -4.46
N GLN A 263 19.60 11.03 -3.83
CA GLN A 263 19.50 9.87 -2.95
C GLN A 263 19.98 10.22 -1.56
N ARG A 264 19.26 9.75 -0.55
CA ARG A 264 19.68 9.74 0.85
C ARG A 264 19.57 8.33 1.39
N GLU A 265 20.66 7.83 1.99
CA GLU A 265 20.76 6.50 2.57
C GLU A 265 21.63 6.55 3.82
N GLY A 266 21.04 6.31 5.00
CA GLY A 266 21.74 6.29 6.28
C GLY A 266 22.55 7.55 6.58
N GLY A 267 22.12 8.74 6.12
CA GLY A 267 22.84 10.00 6.27
C GLY A 267 23.85 10.30 5.14
N THR A 268 24.11 9.38 4.24
CA THR A 268 24.84 9.65 3.00
C THR A 268 23.90 10.25 1.97
N LEU A 269 24.23 11.45 1.48
CA LEU A 269 23.51 12.19 0.46
C LEU A 269 24.28 12.17 -0.84
N ARG A 270 23.61 11.92 -1.95
CA ARG A 270 24.23 11.85 -3.28
C ARG A 270 23.30 12.45 -4.31
N CYS A 271 23.86 13.17 -5.31
CA CYS A 271 23.04 13.61 -6.41
C CYS A 271 23.78 13.58 -7.75
N ARG A 272 22.99 13.57 -8.83
CA ARG A 272 23.43 13.67 -10.20
C ARG A 272 22.38 14.34 -11.07
N ALA A 273 22.82 15.04 -12.11
CA ALA A 273 21.97 15.71 -13.08
C ALA A 273 22.53 15.50 -14.49
N TRP A 274 21.65 15.42 -15.47
CA TRP A 274 22.02 15.28 -16.88
C TRP A 274 20.93 15.83 -17.80
N ARG A 275 21.32 16.23 -19.01
CA ARG A 275 20.40 16.64 -20.04
C ARG A 275 19.86 15.42 -20.79
N ASP A 276 18.59 15.44 -21.16
CA ASP A 276 17.98 14.40 -21.97
C ASP A 276 18.74 14.23 -23.31
N GLY A 277 18.72 13.01 -23.84
CA GLY A 277 19.55 12.64 -25.00
C GLY A 277 21.01 12.33 -24.65
N THR A 278 21.47 12.60 -23.40
CA THR A 278 22.75 12.10 -22.90
C THR A 278 22.52 10.92 -21.95
N SER A 279 23.55 10.08 -21.80
CA SER A 279 23.45 8.96 -20.84
C SER A 279 23.43 9.48 -19.40
N GLN A 280 22.59 8.88 -18.56
CA GLN A 280 22.65 9.13 -17.12
C GLN A 280 24.06 8.84 -16.60
N PRO A 281 24.71 9.76 -15.85
CA PRO A 281 26.01 9.51 -15.25
C PRO A 281 26.00 8.23 -14.41
N THR A 282 26.96 7.35 -14.61
CA THR A 282 27.09 6.08 -13.85
C THR A 282 27.54 6.33 -12.41
N THR A 283 28.32 7.40 -12.18
CA THR A 283 28.80 7.83 -10.88
C THR A 283 27.99 8.99 -10.33
N TRP A 284 27.94 9.13 -9.01
CA TRP A 284 27.36 10.27 -8.35
C TRP A 284 28.26 11.50 -8.56
N GLN A 285 27.69 12.60 -9.00
CA GLN A 285 28.45 13.84 -9.29
C GLN A 285 28.71 14.67 -8.04
N ARG A 286 27.85 14.52 -7.01
CA ARG A 286 28.01 15.14 -5.69
C ARG A 286 27.69 14.13 -4.62
N THR A 287 28.47 14.16 -3.52
CA THR A 287 28.29 13.24 -2.39
C THR A 287 28.71 13.92 -1.11
N ALA A 288 27.91 13.76 -0.06
CA ALA A 288 28.22 14.24 1.29
C ALA A 288 27.65 13.29 2.33
N VAL A 289 28.17 13.38 3.56
CA VAL A 289 27.62 12.71 4.74
C VAL A 289 27.16 13.77 5.73
N ASP A 290 25.88 13.73 6.08
CA ASP A 290 25.30 14.63 7.08
C ASP A 290 24.13 13.94 7.80
N HIS A 291 24.04 14.14 9.11
CA HIS A 291 23.04 13.52 9.99
C HIS A 291 22.19 14.57 10.73
N SER A 292 22.19 15.82 10.27
CA SER A 292 21.46 16.92 10.94
C SER A 292 19.95 16.72 10.90
N LEU A 293 19.42 16.12 9.82
CA LEU A 293 18.01 15.80 9.64
C LEU A 293 17.88 14.30 9.38
N THR A 294 16.86 13.66 9.94
CA THR A 294 16.73 12.19 9.89
C THR A 294 15.60 11.73 9.00
N THR A 295 14.45 12.40 9.04
CA THR A 295 13.23 12.06 8.30
C THR A 295 12.53 13.33 7.84
N GLY A 296 11.56 13.21 6.98
CA GLY A 296 10.70 14.32 6.53
C GLY A 296 10.10 14.10 5.15
N GLN A 297 9.36 15.08 4.69
CA GLN A 297 8.71 15.05 3.38
C GLN A 297 9.73 15.09 2.23
N ILE A 298 9.26 14.72 1.05
CA ILE A 298 9.99 14.81 -0.22
C ILE A 298 9.26 15.78 -1.15
N GLY A 299 9.99 16.39 -2.09
CA GLY A 299 9.34 17.32 -3.01
C GLY A 299 10.28 18.01 -3.98
N ILE A 300 9.74 19.05 -4.59
CA ILE A 300 10.41 19.92 -5.57
C ILE A 300 10.50 21.34 -5.01
N ARG A 301 11.69 21.94 -5.16
CA ARG A 301 11.93 23.35 -4.87
C ARG A 301 12.16 24.12 -6.14
N VAL A 302 11.56 25.30 -6.27
CA VAL A 302 11.83 26.25 -7.36
C VAL A 302 12.24 27.62 -6.81
N LEU A 303 13.15 28.30 -7.51
CA LEU A 303 13.66 29.61 -7.12
C LEU A 303 14.15 30.38 -8.35
N ALA A 304 13.66 31.61 -8.52
CA ALA A 304 14.38 32.65 -9.24
C ALA A 304 15.27 33.39 -8.23
N ASN A 305 16.59 33.40 -8.44
CA ASN A 305 17.53 34.05 -7.53
C ASN A 305 17.27 35.56 -7.43
N GLY A 306 17.88 36.22 -6.43
CA GLY A 306 17.52 37.58 -6.05
C GLY A 306 17.67 38.64 -7.14
N GLY A 307 18.62 38.45 -8.06
CA GLY A 307 18.87 39.33 -9.20
C GLY A 307 18.11 38.98 -10.48
N SER A 308 17.28 37.91 -10.49
CA SER A 308 16.59 37.46 -11.70
C SER A 308 15.58 38.47 -12.22
N THR A 309 15.65 38.80 -13.49
CA THR A 309 14.82 39.79 -14.20
C THR A 309 13.91 39.16 -15.26
N ALA A 310 14.25 37.99 -15.80
CA ALA A 310 13.43 37.28 -16.78
C ALA A 310 12.22 36.59 -16.09
N LEU A 311 11.25 37.35 -15.63
CA LEU A 311 10.04 36.88 -14.94
C LEU A 311 8.78 37.34 -15.72
N PRO A 312 7.68 36.55 -15.72
CA PRO A 312 7.58 35.23 -15.11
C PRO A 312 8.36 34.17 -15.88
N THR A 313 8.98 33.23 -15.18
CA THR A 313 9.63 32.04 -15.76
C THR A 313 8.83 30.78 -15.40
N ARG A 314 8.62 29.89 -16.38
CA ARG A 314 7.97 28.60 -16.17
C ARG A 314 8.99 27.49 -16.00
N VAL A 315 8.80 26.71 -14.96
CA VAL A 315 9.42 25.40 -14.78
C VAL A 315 8.33 24.37 -15.03
N LEU A 316 8.50 23.51 -16.03
CA LEU A 316 7.55 22.47 -16.39
C LEU A 316 8.14 21.12 -15.95
N VAL A 317 7.48 20.45 -15.01
CA VAL A 317 7.88 19.16 -14.46
C VAL A 317 7.18 18.06 -15.26
N HIS A 318 7.97 17.21 -15.90
CA HIS A 318 7.50 16.13 -16.77
C HIS A 318 7.17 14.86 -15.98
N TYR A 319 7.93 14.59 -14.95
CA TYR A 319 7.63 13.56 -13.97
C TYR A 319 8.34 13.84 -12.65
N PHE A 320 7.79 13.28 -11.59
CA PHE A 320 8.41 13.12 -10.27
C PHE A 320 8.27 11.67 -9.84
N GLN A 321 9.35 11.07 -9.38
CA GLN A 321 9.36 9.70 -8.88
C GLN A 321 10.24 9.62 -7.64
N ALA A 322 9.80 8.85 -6.66
CA ALA A 322 10.59 8.55 -5.47
C ALA A 322 10.37 7.12 -5.00
N ASP A 323 11.46 6.48 -4.60
CA ASP A 323 11.48 5.24 -3.85
C ASP A 323 11.98 5.56 -2.44
N GLY A 324 11.13 5.37 -1.43
CA GLY A 324 11.42 5.75 -0.05
C GLY A 324 11.30 4.61 0.94
N ARG A 325 11.95 4.77 2.09
CA ARG A 325 11.75 3.97 3.30
C ARG A 325 11.15 4.84 4.38
N TRP A 326 10.13 4.37 5.04
CA TRP A 326 9.56 5.00 6.22
C TRP A 326 10.60 5.03 7.34
N GLY A 327 10.76 6.18 8.00
CA GLY A 327 11.65 6.31 9.17
C GLY A 327 11.18 5.48 10.37
N ASN A 328 9.87 5.34 10.53
CA ASN A 328 9.21 4.65 11.63
C ASN A 328 8.09 3.74 11.08
N ALA A 329 8.40 2.92 10.06
CA ALA A 329 7.43 1.98 9.51
C ALA A 329 6.84 1.11 10.62
N PRO A 330 5.50 0.93 10.65
CA PRO A 330 4.91 0.01 11.60
C PRO A 330 5.29 -1.44 11.26
N GLU A 331 5.69 -2.19 12.28
CA GLU A 331 6.01 -3.60 12.19
C GLU A 331 5.12 -4.39 13.16
N VAL A 332 4.50 -5.44 12.66
CA VAL A 332 3.70 -6.37 13.47
C VAL A 332 4.39 -7.72 13.46
N THR A 333 4.91 -8.14 14.62
CA THR A 333 5.63 -9.40 14.77
C THR A 333 4.88 -10.33 15.72
N HIS A 334 4.55 -11.53 15.25
CA HIS A 334 3.94 -12.58 16.05
C HIS A 334 4.03 -13.96 15.38
N ASP A 335 3.70 -15.01 16.12
CA ASP A 335 3.65 -16.42 15.71
C ASP A 335 2.26 -16.91 15.31
N GLN A 336 1.29 -16.03 15.17
CA GLN A 336 -0.10 -16.36 14.88
C GLN A 336 -0.35 -16.46 13.38
N TRP A 337 -0.95 -17.57 12.94
CA TRP A 337 -1.34 -17.87 11.57
C TRP A 337 -2.85 -18.02 11.47
N VAL A 338 -3.48 -17.44 10.46
CA VAL A 338 -4.94 -17.44 10.28
C VAL A 338 -5.34 -18.38 9.17
N ARG A 339 -5.87 -19.54 9.55
CA ARG A 339 -6.35 -20.58 8.64
C ARG A 339 -7.89 -20.57 8.56
N LEU A 340 -8.45 -21.23 7.56
CA LEU A 340 -9.90 -21.29 7.34
C LEU A 340 -10.40 -22.73 7.33
N LEU A 341 -11.38 -23.04 8.17
CA LEU A 341 -12.12 -24.30 8.15
C LEU A 341 -13.09 -24.35 6.96
N GLU A 342 -13.44 -25.54 6.53
CA GLU A 342 -14.46 -25.76 5.47
C GLU A 342 -15.87 -25.38 5.96
N ALA A 343 -16.15 -25.56 7.26
CA ALA A 343 -17.40 -25.20 7.91
C ALA A 343 -17.14 -24.44 9.21
N PRO A 344 -18.12 -23.69 9.73
CA PRO A 344 -18.02 -23.06 11.05
C PRO A 344 -17.71 -24.09 12.13
N PHE A 345 -16.87 -23.74 13.10
CA PHE A 345 -16.55 -24.58 14.25
C PHE A 345 -17.77 -24.72 15.14
N ASP A 346 -18.11 -25.96 15.49
CA ASP A 346 -19.32 -26.35 16.27
C ASP A 346 -19.06 -26.60 17.77
N GLY A 347 -17.84 -26.34 18.25
CA GLY A 347 -17.43 -26.60 19.62
C GLY A 347 -16.79 -27.97 19.83
N THR A 348 -16.67 -28.81 18.77
CA THR A 348 -16.19 -30.20 18.90
C THR A 348 -14.81 -30.38 18.28
N LEU A 349 -13.85 -30.92 19.02
CA LEU A 349 -12.54 -31.30 18.52
C LEU A 349 -12.60 -32.73 17.95
N THR A 350 -12.84 -32.86 16.67
CA THR A 350 -12.83 -34.14 15.95
C THR A 350 -11.41 -34.59 15.63
N ALA A 351 -11.20 -35.87 15.35
CA ALA A 351 -9.90 -36.41 14.94
C ALA A 351 -9.37 -35.74 13.65
N ASP A 352 -10.26 -35.43 12.69
CA ASP A 352 -9.90 -34.70 11.47
C ASP A 352 -9.42 -33.27 11.76
N LEU A 353 -10.15 -32.55 12.63
CA LEU A 353 -9.75 -31.22 13.08
C LEU A 353 -8.41 -31.24 13.82
N GLU A 354 -8.23 -32.23 14.71
CA GLU A 354 -6.96 -32.44 15.43
C GLU A 354 -5.79 -32.62 14.42
N GLN A 355 -5.97 -33.48 13.44
CA GLN A 355 -4.94 -33.69 12.39
C GLN A 355 -4.65 -32.42 11.61
N ARG A 356 -5.66 -31.64 11.25
CA ARG A 356 -5.49 -30.36 10.55
C ARG A 356 -4.72 -29.35 11.40
N LEU A 357 -5.08 -29.18 12.66
CA LEU A 357 -4.41 -28.23 13.56
C LEU A 357 -2.92 -28.56 13.72
N ARG A 358 -2.58 -29.86 13.84
CA ARG A 358 -1.17 -30.30 13.86
C ARG A 358 -0.46 -29.97 12.55
N GLY A 359 -1.10 -30.24 11.41
CA GLY A 359 -0.57 -29.89 10.09
C GLY A 359 -0.31 -28.38 9.96
N TRP A 360 -1.28 -27.58 10.36
CA TRP A 360 -1.18 -26.12 10.29
C TRP A 360 -0.11 -25.52 11.22
N GLY A 361 0.18 -26.13 12.35
CA GLY A 361 1.26 -25.70 13.24
C GLY A 361 2.65 -25.78 12.60
N ALA A 362 2.80 -26.59 11.55
CA ALA A 362 4.05 -26.74 10.79
C ALA A 362 3.98 -26.16 9.36
N ASP A 363 2.81 -25.71 8.90
CA ASP A 363 2.56 -25.26 7.54
C ASP A 363 2.91 -23.78 7.40
N THR A 364 3.86 -23.47 6.51
CA THR A 364 4.31 -22.12 6.17
C THR A 364 3.71 -21.61 4.85
N SER A 365 2.74 -22.33 4.27
CA SER A 365 2.01 -21.81 3.12
C SER A 365 1.26 -20.52 3.47
N PRO A 366 1.05 -19.60 2.51
CA PRO A 366 0.34 -18.36 2.77
C PRO A 366 -1.00 -18.58 3.45
N ASP A 367 -1.26 -17.83 4.49
CA ASP A 367 -2.51 -17.75 5.23
C ASP A 367 -3.22 -16.41 4.95
N ALA A 368 -4.34 -16.13 5.60
CA ALA A 368 -5.09 -14.91 5.39
C ALA A 368 -4.25 -13.64 5.61
N LEU A 369 -3.35 -13.63 6.61
CA LEU A 369 -2.51 -12.47 6.89
C LEU A 369 -1.39 -12.31 5.85
N ALA A 370 -0.81 -13.43 5.39
CA ALA A 370 0.18 -13.39 4.33
C ALA A 370 -0.45 -12.89 3.02
N PHE A 371 -1.64 -13.40 2.65
CA PHE A 371 -2.36 -12.88 1.49
C PHE A 371 -2.72 -11.40 1.65
N ALA A 372 -3.13 -10.95 2.85
CA ALA A 372 -3.35 -9.54 3.09
C ALA A 372 -2.09 -8.70 2.81
N ALA A 373 -0.93 -9.14 3.27
CA ALA A 373 0.34 -8.46 3.07
C ALA A 373 0.80 -8.44 1.59
N MET A 374 0.36 -9.42 0.78
CA MET A 374 0.71 -9.50 -0.65
C MET A 374 0.05 -8.46 -1.54
N PHE A 375 -0.76 -7.56 -1.00
CA PHE A 375 -1.37 -6.44 -1.73
C PHE A 375 -0.87 -5.07 -1.23
N LEU A 376 -0.02 -5.04 -0.20
CA LEU A 376 0.56 -3.82 0.34
C LEU A 376 1.57 -3.19 -0.65
N PRO A 377 1.92 -1.90 -0.49
CA PRO A 377 2.93 -1.24 -1.30
C PRO A 377 4.25 -2.00 -1.39
N GLY A 378 4.76 -2.16 -2.60
CA GLY A 378 5.98 -2.89 -2.90
C GLY A 378 5.82 -4.41 -3.02
N ALA A 379 4.61 -4.96 -2.87
CA ALA A 379 4.35 -6.38 -3.09
C ALA A 379 4.55 -6.75 -4.58
N GLU A 380 5.27 -7.84 -4.82
CA GLU A 380 5.57 -8.32 -6.17
C GLU A 380 4.29 -8.79 -6.88
N THR A 381 4.15 -8.42 -8.17
CA THR A 381 3.02 -8.88 -8.99
C THR A 381 3.24 -10.32 -9.44
N ILE A 382 2.28 -11.19 -9.07
CA ILE A 382 2.21 -12.56 -9.55
C ILE A 382 1.01 -12.68 -10.49
N THR A 383 1.25 -13.29 -11.63
CA THR A 383 0.21 -13.60 -12.64
C THR A 383 -0.08 -15.09 -12.65
N ASP A 384 -1.35 -15.43 -12.83
CA ASP A 384 -1.75 -16.81 -13.16
C ASP A 384 -1.08 -17.22 -14.47
N PRO A 385 -0.21 -18.24 -14.48
CA PRO A 385 0.53 -18.62 -15.69
C PRO A 385 -0.36 -19.17 -16.79
N ALA A 386 -1.54 -19.70 -16.45
CA ALA A 386 -2.49 -20.24 -17.43
C ALA A 386 -3.31 -19.16 -18.12
N ARG A 387 -3.59 -18.05 -17.43
CA ARG A 387 -4.51 -17.00 -17.91
C ARG A 387 -3.83 -15.66 -18.14
N GLY A 388 -2.61 -15.46 -17.62
CA GLY A 388 -1.90 -14.18 -17.68
C GLY A 388 -2.55 -13.07 -16.83
N LEU A 389 -3.43 -13.44 -15.87
CA LEU A 389 -4.15 -12.49 -15.03
C LEU A 389 -3.37 -12.20 -13.75
N PRO A 390 -3.30 -10.94 -13.27
CA PRO A 390 -2.70 -10.65 -11.98
C PRO A 390 -3.57 -11.23 -10.86
N VAL A 391 -2.97 -12.04 -10.00
CA VAL A 391 -3.65 -12.67 -8.85
C VAL A 391 -3.14 -12.18 -7.51
N LEU A 392 -1.91 -11.66 -7.47
CA LEU A 392 -1.28 -11.05 -6.31
C LEU A 392 -0.44 -9.84 -6.75
N GLY A 393 -0.07 -9.00 -5.81
CA GLY A 393 0.83 -7.87 -5.98
C GLY A 393 0.22 -6.57 -5.51
N GLU A 394 1.06 -5.55 -5.40
CA GLU A 394 0.65 -4.21 -4.99
C GLU A 394 -0.63 -3.77 -5.68
N SER A 395 -1.58 -3.27 -4.89
CA SER A 395 -2.91 -2.87 -5.36
C SER A 395 -3.15 -1.39 -5.16
N GLY A 396 -3.71 -0.73 -6.17
CA GLY A 396 -4.36 0.56 -6.01
C GLY A 396 -5.76 0.43 -5.38
N TYR A 397 -6.38 1.59 -5.03
CA TYR A 397 -7.79 1.65 -4.61
C TYR A 397 -8.74 1.71 -5.82
N GLY A 398 -8.43 2.56 -6.77
CA GLY A 398 -9.20 2.75 -7.99
C GLY A 398 -8.45 3.59 -9.02
N PRO A 399 -8.85 3.52 -10.30
CA PRO A 399 -8.24 4.32 -11.35
C PRO A 399 -8.35 5.82 -11.06
N PHE A 400 -7.30 6.57 -11.37
CA PHE A 400 -7.25 8.02 -11.13
C PHE A 400 -8.24 8.79 -11.98
N ASP A 401 -8.41 8.35 -13.23
CA ASP A 401 -9.18 9.07 -14.22
C ASP A 401 -10.69 8.80 -14.15
N LEU A 402 -11.11 7.84 -13.33
CA LEU A 402 -12.51 7.63 -13.01
C LEU A 402 -12.93 8.53 -11.84
N VAL A 403 -13.11 9.82 -12.13
CA VAL A 403 -13.67 10.79 -11.18
C VAL A 403 -15.14 11.00 -11.48
N SER A 404 -15.98 10.98 -10.44
CA SER A 404 -17.36 11.41 -10.55
C SER A 404 -17.44 12.89 -10.92
N GLY A 405 -18.56 13.35 -11.46
CA GLY A 405 -18.76 14.76 -11.85
C GLY A 405 -18.60 15.79 -10.73
N ASN A 406 -18.47 15.37 -9.47
CA ASN A 406 -18.17 16.20 -8.30
C ASN A 406 -16.68 16.14 -7.90
N GLY A 407 -15.81 15.54 -8.70
CA GLY A 407 -14.37 15.42 -8.43
C GLY A 407 -14.00 14.31 -7.46
N THR A 408 -14.94 13.48 -7.04
CA THR A 408 -14.65 12.33 -6.16
C THR A 408 -14.27 11.13 -7.00
N ARG A 409 -13.16 10.49 -6.69
CA ARG A 409 -12.75 9.23 -7.33
C ARG A 409 -13.86 8.18 -7.21
N LEU A 410 -14.20 7.53 -8.31
CA LEU A 410 -15.11 6.40 -8.29
C LEU A 410 -14.52 5.25 -7.48
N GLU A 411 -15.38 4.50 -6.80
CA GLU A 411 -14.95 3.42 -5.94
C GLU A 411 -14.28 2.31 -6.73
N GLY A 412 -13.32 1.70 -6.05
CA GLY A 412 -12.46 0.70 -6.61
C GLY A 412 -13.14 -0.63 -6.95
N SER A 413 -12.33 -1.61 -7.22
CA SER A 413 -12.73 -2.89 -7.75
C SER A 413 -12.97 -3.94 -6.67
N ASP A 414 -13.75 -4.94 -7.03
CA ASP A 414 -13.79 -6.24 -6.38
C ASP A 414 -12.61 -7.11 -6.89
N PHE A 415 -12.35 -8.26 -6.25
CA PHE A 415 -11.27 -9.19 -6.59
C PHE A 415 -11.19 -9.56 -8.08
N TRP A 416 -12.32 -9.77 -8.74
CA TRP A 416 -12.36 -10.11 -10.16
C TRP A 416 -12.00 -8.93 -11.08
N GLY A 417 -12.37 -7.71 -10.67
CA GLY A 417 -11.93 -6.48 -11.35
C GLY A 417 -10.43 -6.26 -11.20
N TYR A 418 -9.85 -6.55 -10.02
CA TYR A 418 -8.40 -6.55 -9.81
C TYR A 418 -7.66 -7.45 -10.81
N MET A 419 -8.22 -8.63 -11.09
CA MET A 419 -7.67 -9.57 -12.07
C MET A 419 -7.83 -9.11 -13.54
N GLY A 420 -8.48 -7.99 -13.79
CA GLY A 420 -8.71 -7.49 -15.16
C GLY A 420 -9.93 -8.12 -15.85
N LEU A 421 -10.77 -8.85 -15.13
CA LEU A 421 -11.97 -9.46 -15.71
C LEU A 421 -13.08 -8.42 -15.92
N THR A 422 -13.83 -8.59 -17.01
CA THR A 422 -14.97 -7.73 -17.35
C THR A 422 -16.28 -8.19 -16.71
N ALA A 423 -16.35 -9.46 -16.29
CA ALA A 423 -17.50 -10.04 -15.61
C ALA A 423 -17.09 -11.20 -14.70
N TRP A 424 -17.93 -11.48 -13.71
CA TRP A 424 -17.80 -12.62 -12.81
C TRP A 424 -19.17 -13.20 -12.46
N SER A 425 -19.32 -14.51 -12.58
CA SER A 425 -20.53 -15.23 -12.17
C SER A 425 -20.32 -15.91 -10.83
N PHE A 426 -21.19 -15.61 -9.88
CA PHE A 426 -21.15 -16.20 -8.53
C PHE A 426 -21.92 -17.53 -8.48
N PRO A 427 -21.60 -18.41 -7.51
CA PRO A 427 -22.27 -19.71 -7.38
C PRO A 427 -23.80 -19.65 -7.24
N ASN A 428 -24.34 -18.55 -6.71
CA ASN A 428 -25.79 -18.31 -6.56
C ASN A 428 -26.47 -17.83 -7.85
N GLY A 429 -25.75 -17.79 -8.98
CA GLY A 429 -26.26 -17.35 -10.29
C GLY A 429 -26.25 -15.84 -10.52
N GLU A 430 -25.78 -15.04 -9.55
CA GLU A 430 -25.56 -13.61 -9.78
C GLU A 430 -24.37 -13.38 -10.72
N THR A 431 -24.47 -12.35 -11.56
CA THR A 431 -23.35 -11.91 -12.41
C THR A 431 -23.06 -10.44 -12.14
N ALA A 432 -21.80 -10.12 -11.86
CA ALA A 432 -21.30 -8.76 -11.79
C ALA A 432 -20.51 -8.43 -13.07
N THR A 433 -20.61 -7.19 -13.53
CA THR A 433 -19.93 -6.71 -14.75
C THR A 433 -19.09 -5.46 -14.46
N ASN A 434 -17.97 -5.36 -15.14
CA ASN A 434 -17.09 -4.19 -15.12
C ASN A 434 -16.61 -3.89 -16.55
N PRO A 435 -17.38 -3.10 -17.31
CA PRO A 435 -17.03 -2.77 -18.68
C PRO A 435 -15.75 -1.94 -18.80
N ASP A 436 -15.32 -1.25 -17.74
CA ASP A 436 -14.11 -0.42 -17.73
C ASP A 436 -12.86 -1.24 -18.09
N ASN A 437 -12.79 -2.51 -17.68
CA ASN A 437 -11.65 -3.37 -18.02
C ASN A 437 -11.60 -3.78 -19.51
N ALA A 438 -12.64 -3.51 -20.29
CA ALA A 438 -12.68 -3.67 -21.75
C ALA A 438 -12.54 -2.33 -22.49
N ALA A 439 -12.43 -1.22 -21.79
CA ALA A 439 -12.27 0.10 -22.39
C ALA A 439 -10.97 0.18 -23.20
N PRO A 440 -10.94 0.91 -24.33
CA PRO A 440 -9.70 1.11 -25.09
C PRO A 440 -8.60 1.85 -24.31
N ASP A 441 -9.00 2.70 -23.37
CA ASP A 441 -8.09 3.46 -22.50
C ASP A 441 -7.73 2.66 -21.25
N PRO A 442 -6.45 2.23 -21.10
CA PRO A 442 -5.99 1.51 -19.91
C PRO A 442 -6.09 2.32 -18.62
N ALA A 443 -6.15 3.66 -18.69
CA ALA A 443 -6.21 4.54 -17.51
C ALA A 443 -7.49 4.37 -16.70
N VAL A 444 -8.58 3.89 -17.34
CA VAL A 444 -9.85 3.61 -16.65
C VAL A 444 -9.98 2.17 -16.15
N HIS A 445 -9.00 1.30 -16.47
CA HIS A 445 -9.07 -0.10 -16.05
C HIS A 445 -8.97 -0.24 -14.53
N ARG A 446 -9.81 -1.10 -13.97
CA ARG A 446 -9.77 -1.46 -12.54
C ARG A 446 -8.82 -2.61 -12.22
N THR A 447 -8.07 -3.06 -13.20
CA THR A 447 -7.02 -4.06 -13.04
C THR A 447 -6.02 -3.58 -11.99
N ARG A 448 -5.69 -4.47 -11.03
CA ARG A 448 -4.83 -4.16 -9.89
C ARG A 448 -5.36 -3.07 -8.95
N HIS A 449 -6.70 -2.92 -8.85
CA HIS A 449 -7.34 -2.04 -7.90
C HIS A 449 -8.33 -2.81 -7.02
N LEU A 450 -8.34 -2.54 -5.73
CA LEU A 450 -9.24 -3.13 -4.74
C LEU A 450 -9.78 -2.03 -3.83
N ASP A 451 -11.11 -1.94 -3.66
CA ASP A 451 -11.67 -1.17 -2.56
C ASP A 451 -11.57 -1.92 -1.22
N CYS A 452 -12.04 -1.35 -0.12
CA CYS A 452 -11.89 -1.93 1.21
C CYS A 452 -12.54 -3.32 1.33
N SER A 453 -13.77 -3.46 0.85
CA SER A 453 -14.49 -4.75 0.87
C SER A 453 -14.02 -5.71 -0.22
N GLY A 454 -13.59 -5.21 -1.36
CA GLY A 454 -12.95 -5.99 -2.42
C GLY A 454 -11.62 -6.60 -1.96
N TYR A 455 -10.84 -5.86 -1.16
CA TYR A 455 -9.62 -6.37 -0.54
C TYR A 455 -9.89 -7.56 0.41
N VAL A 456 -10.92 -7.45 1.27
CA VAL A 456 -11.36 -8.57 2.12
C VAL A 456 -11.81 -9.76 1.28
N ARG A 457 -12.56 -9.53 0.19
CA ARG A 457 -13.02 -10.57 -0.72
C ARG A 457 -11.90 -11.22 -1.50
N MET A 458 -10.86 -10.46 -1.87
CA MET A 458 -9.65 -11.01 -2.47
C MET A 458 -8.93 -11.94 -1.50
N VAL A 459 -8.72 -11.52 -0.25
CA VAL A 459 -8.03 -12.32 0.77
C VAL A 459 -8.87 -13.54 1.18
N TYR A 460 -10.03 -13.32 1.77
CA TYR A 460 -10.83 -14.40 2.36
C TYR A 460 -11.64 -15.20 1.34
N GLY A 461 -12.13 -14.53 0.29
CA GLY A 461 -12.92 -15.19 -0.75
C GLY A 461 -12.05 -15.90 -1.78
N HIS A 462 -11.28 -15.13 -2.56
CA HIS A 462 -10.52 -15.68 -3.68
C HIS A 462 -9.38 -16.60 -3.22
N HIS A 463 -8.53 -16.14 -2.31
CA HIS A 463 -7.36 -16.90 -1.88
C HIS A 463 -7.64 -17.93 -0.79
N MET A 464 -8.50 -17.62 0.20
CA MET A 464 -8.81 -18.54 1.30
C MET A 464 -10.02 -19.44 1.02
N GLY A 465 -10.77 -19.22 -0.05
CA GLY A 465 -11.88 -20.08 -0.47
C GLY A 465 -13.19 -19.89 0.30
N LEU A 466 -13.39 -18.74 0.98
CA LEU A 466 -14.66 -18.42 1.58
C LEU A 466 -15.70 -18.14 0.48
N PRO A 467 -16.87 -18.81 0.44
CA PRO A 467 -17.86 -18.58 -0.61
C PRO A 467 -18.33 -17.13 -0.64
N MET A 468 -18.57 -16.59 -1.84
CA MET A 468 -18.91 -15.19 -2.06
C MET A 468 -20.23 -15.05 -2.81
N VAL A 469 -20.97 -13.98 -2.50
CA VAL A 469 -22.14 -13.50 -3.24
C VAL A 469 -21.98 -12.04 -3.60
N ASN A 470 -22.76 -11.53 -4.57
CA ASN A 470 -22.70 -10.12 -4.93
C ASN A 470 -23.66 -9.28 -4.06
N PHE A 471 -24.96 -9.30 -4.36
CA PHE A 471 -25.96 -8.43 -3.71
C PHE A 471 -27.18 -9.17 -3.16
N ARG A 472 -27.34 -10.47 -3.43
CA ARG A 472 -28.52 -11.24 -3.04
C ARG A 472 -28.15 -12.38 -2.11
N ASP A 473 -29.18 -12.89 -1.42
CA ASP A 473 -29.11 -14.11 -0.59
C ASP A 473 -28.05 -14.05 0.50
N TYR A 474 -28.19 -13.04 1.36
CA TYR A 474 -27.37 -12.92 2.57
C TYR A 474 -27.84 -13.93 3.62
N ASP A 475 -27.30 -15.12 3.56
CA ASP A 475 -27.61 -16.24 4.46
C ASP A 475 -26.70 -16.32 5.69
N GLY A 476 -25.73 -15.42 5.80
CA GLY A 476 -24.70 -15.46 6.84
C GLY A 476 -23.62 -16.52 6.61
N LEU A 477 -23.64 -17.23 5.49
CA LEU A 477 -22.65 -18.25 5.12
C LEU A 477 -21.67 -17.75 4.06
N ASN A 478 -22.10 -16.81 3.25
CA ASN A 478 -21.38 -16.28 2.12
C ASN A 478 -20.88 -14.84 2.37
N LEU A 479 -19.73 -14.49 1.80
CA LEU A 479 -19.11 -13.18 1.94
C LEU A 479 -19.73 -12.18 0.94
N PRO A 480 -20.49 -11.18 1.43
CA PRO A 480 -21.15 -10.21 0.58
C PRO A 480 -20.20 -9.15 0.02
N ARG A 481 -20.71 -8.33 -0.96
CA ARG A 481 -19.89 -7.35 -1.69
C ARG A 481 -19.49 -6.14 -0.86
N THR A 482 -20.38 -5.57 -0.08
CA THR A 482 -20.13 -4.28 0.59
C THR A 482 -19.69 -4.44 2.04
N SER A 483 -18.93 -3.46 2.57
CA SER A 483 -18.51 -3.43 3.97
C SER A 483 -19.70 -3.47 4.95
N ALA A 484 -20.77 -2.72 4.68
CA ALA A 484 -21.98 -2.72 5.49
C ALA A 484 -22.65 -4.12 5.52
N ALA A 485 -22.75 -4.79 4.36
CA ALA A 485 -23.31 -6.14 4.29
C ALA A 485 -22.39 -7.17 4.97
N GLN A 486 -21.07 -7.04 4.82
CA GLN A 486 -20.08 -7.88 5.53
C GLN A 486 -20.20 -7.71 7.05
N ALA A 487 -20.36 -6.49 7.55
CA ALA A 487 -20.55 -6.21 8.96
C ALA A 487 -21.85 -6.79 9.51
N GLY A 488 -22.96 -6.57 8.82
CA GLY A 488 -24.31 -6.92 9.32
C GLY A 488 -24.75 -8.35 9.02
N ARG A 489 -24.35 -8.91 7.87
CA ARG A 489 -24.86 -10.19 7.33
C ARG A 489 -23.77 -11.10 6.77
N GLY A 490 -22.49 -10.80 7.01
CA GLY A 490 -21.37 -11.64 6.59
C GLY A 490 -21.32 -12.95 7.37
N PRO A 491 -20.50 -13.91 6.90
CA PRO A 491 -20.30 -15.18 7.60
C PRO A 491 -19.65 -14.99 8.97
N GLY A 492 -19.63 -16.04 9.76
CA GLY A 492 -19.01 -16.07 11.09
C GLY A 492 -19.79 -15.32 12.16
N VAL A 493 -19.10 -14.81 13.17
CA VAL A 493 -19.69 -14.29 14.39
C VAL A 493 -19.24 -12.85 14.68
N VAL A 494 -20.11 -12.09 15.34
CA VAL A 494 -19.75 -10.79 15.91
C VAL A 494 -18.99 -11.05 17.21
N VAL A 495 -17.73 -10.59 17.28
CA VAL A 495 -16.87 -10.70 18.47
C VAL A 495 -17.13 -9.53 19.41
N ALA A 496 -17.34 -8.33 18.87
CA ALA A 496 -17.66 -7.13 19.64
C ALA A 496 -18.44 -6.14 18.78
N GLY A 497 -19.30 -5.36 19.40
CA GLY A 497 -20.22 -4.43 18.75
C GLY A 497 -21.65 -4.98 18.65
N PRO A 498 -22.58 -4.22 18.05
CA PRO A 498 -23.97 -4.64 17.90
C PRO A 498 -24.10 -5.79 16.89
N SER A 499 -24.95 -6.77 17.21
CA SER A 499 -25.29 -7.88 16.30
C SER A 499 -26.05 -7.43 15.04
N HIS A 500 -26.66 -6.24 15.10
CA HIS A 500 -27.33 -5.58 13.99
C HIS A 500 -26.70 -4.20 13.83
N VAL A 501 -26.08 -3.97 12.66
CA VAL A 501 -25.61 -2.64 12.29
C VAL A 501 -26.77 -1.91 11.65
N PRO A 502 -27.22 -0.75 12.15
CA PRO A 502 -28.25 0.04 11.49
C PRO A 502 -27.74 0.45 10.09
N VAL A 503 -28.53 0.17 9.07
CA VAL A 503 -28.23 0.58 7.69
C VAL A 503 -28.50 2.09 7.51
N GLU A 504 -29.32 2.68 8.37
CA GLU A 504 -29.67 4.11 8.33
C GLU A 504 -29.97 4.65 9.76
N GLY A 505 -29.30 5.75 10.12
CA GLY A 505 -29.73 6.69 11.15
C GLY A 505 -29.80 6.15 12.59
N GLY A 506 -28.67 5.71 13.16
CA GLY A 506 -28.54 5.39 14.58
C GLY A 506 -27.97 6.55 15.41
N GLN A 507 -27.96 6.40 16.73
CA GLN A 507 -27.18 7.28 17.60
C GLN A 507 -25.70 6.89 17.53
N VAL A 508 -24.78 7.86 17.60
CA VAL A 508 -23.34 7.59 17.63
C VAL A 508 -23.01 6.64 18.78
N GLN A 509 -22.54 5.47 18.46
CA GLN A 509 -22.17 4.44 19.44
C GLN A 509 -20.69 4.55 19.79
N ALA A 510 -20.38 4.28 21.06
CA ALA A 510 -18.99 4.17 21.48
C ALA A 510 -18.31 2.96 20.76
N PRO A 511 -17.02 3.06 20.42
CA PRO A 511 -16.28 1.94 19.88
C PRO A 511 -16.35 0.70 20.79
N PRO A 512 -16.49 -0.51 20.21
CA PRO A 512 -16.56 -1.73 20.98
C PRO A 512 -15.24 -2.06 21.70
N ALA A 513 -15.32 -2.89 22.75
CA ALA A 513 -14.15 -3.39 23.45
C ALA A 513 -13.25 -4.24 22.53
N LEU A 514 -11.94 -4.14 22.74
CA LEU A 514 -10.91 -4.78 21.89
C LEU A 514 -10.31 -6.05 22.51
N ASP A 515 -10.83 -6.52 23.66
CA ASP A 515 -10.19 -7.61 24.42
C ASP A 515 -10.28 -8.98 23.76
N GLY A 516 -11.31 -9.20 22.93
CA GLY A 516 -11.50 -10.44 22.18
C GLY A 516 -10.86 -10.46 20.78
N LEU A 517 -10.19 -9.38 20.39
CA LEU A 517 -9.64 -9.19 19.06
C LEU A 517 -8.44 -10.12 18.79
N ARG A 518 -8.43 -10.79 17.62
CA ARG A 518 -7.35 -11.67 17.19
C ARG A 518 -6.91 -11.35 15.76
N PRO A 519 -5.64 -11.57 15.42
CA PRO A 519 -5.18 -11.45 14.03
C PRO A 519 -6.13 -12.18 13.06
N GLY A 520 -6.48 -11.52 11.98
CA GLY A 520 -7.45 -12.00 11.00
C GLY A 520 -8.90 -11.58 11.25
N ASP A 521 -9.24 -11.01 12.41
CA ASP A 521 -10.57 -10.44 12.62
C ASP A 521 -10.80 -9.25 11.67
N LEU A 522 -12.02 -9.12 11.19
CA LEU A 522 -12.43 -7.96 10.41
C LEU A 522 -12.91 -6.85 11.33
N VAL A 523 -12.44 -5.65 11.07
CA VAL A 523 -12.77 -4.43 11.80
C VAL A 523 -13.53 -3.50 10.88
N PHE A 524 -14.73 -3.08 11.30
CA PHE A 524 -15.67 -2.31 10.49
C PHE A 524 -15.88 -0.92 11.08
N PHE A 525 -15.87 0.08 10.20
CA PHE A 525 -15.84 1.47 10.60
C PHE A 525 -16.91 2.30 9.91
N ASP A 526 -17.33 3.35 10.61
CA ASP A 526 -17.93 4.57 10.08
C ASP A 526 -16.77 5.56 9.87
N ALA A 527 -16.26 5.64 8.66
CA ALA A 527 -15.05 6.41 8.33
C ALA A 527 -15.33 7.66 7.49
N ASP A 528 -16.53 7.80 6.89
CA ASP A 528 -16.87 8.97 6.08
C ASP A 528 -17.43 10.15 6.89
N LYS A 529 -17.87 9.91 8.13
CA LYS A 529 -18.49 10.89 9.02
C LYS A 529 -19.69 11.62 8.39
N ASP A 530 -20.42 10.94 7.49
CA ASP A 530 -21.63 11.52 6.91
C ASP A 530 -22.71 11.72 7.99
N ALA A 531 -22.90 12.97 8.41
CA ALA A 531 -23.88 13.32 9.44
C ALA A 531 -25.33 12.92 9.09
N ARG A 532 -25.61 12.60 7.81
CA ARG A 532 -26.91 12.10 7.37
C ARG A 532 -27.09 10.61 7.61
N LYS A 533 -26.00 9.88 7.83
CA LYS A 533 -25.97 8.45 8.08
C LYS A 533 -25.03 8.12 9.24
N PRO A 534 -25.27 8.68 10.44
CA PRO A 534 -24.41 8.41 11.58
C PRO A 534 -24.40 6.91 11.87
N ASP A 535 -23.22 6.40 12.22
CA ASP A 535 -22.94 4.99 12.54
C ASP A 535 -23.14 3.99 11.38
N SER A 536 -23.26 4.47 10.12
CA SER A 536 -23.26 3.57 8.98
C SER A 536 -21.86 3.01 8.72
N VAL A 537 -21.74 1.68 8.60
CA VAL A 537 -20.46 1.06 8.21
C VAL A 537 -20.22 1.31 6.73
N ASP A 538 -19.14 2.02 6.44
CA ASP A 538 -18.68 2.33 5.08
C ASP A 538 -17.27 1.77 4.77
N HIS A 539 -16.53 1.32 5.80
CA HIS A 539 -15.16 0.86 5.64
C HIS A 539 -14.89 -0.44 6.41
N VAL A 540 -13.91 -1.21 5.92
CA VAL A 540 -13.46 -2.47 6.55
C VAL A 540 -11.96 -2.65 6.43
N GLY A 541 -11.37 -3.29 7.45
CA GLY A 541 -9.97 -3.70 7.46
C GLY A 541 -9.78 -5.09 8.09
N ILE A 542 -8.58 -5.61 7.96
CA ILE A 542 -8.13 -6.90 8.54
C ILE A 542 -7.17 -6.57 9.68
N TYR A 543 -7.51 -6.98 10.89
CA TYR A 543 -6.62 -6.81 12.03
C TYR A 543 -5.39 -7.71 11.92
N LEU A 544 -4.20 -7.12 12.03
CA LEU A 544 -2.93 -7.82 11.85
C LEU A 544 -2.31 -8.27 13.18
N GLY A 545 -2.49 -7.51 14.25
CA GLY A 545 -1.81 -7.73 15.53
C GLY A 545 -1.39 -6.43 16.19
N ARG A 546 -0.46 -6.50 17.14
CA ARG A 546 0.16 -5.32 17.76
C ARG A 546 1.47 -5.00 17.05
N ASP A 547 1.68 -3.70 16.80
CA ASP A 547 2.95 -3.21 16.27
C ASP A 547 4.04 -3.11 17.37
N GLN A 548 5.27 -2.79 16.98
CA GLN A 548 6.42 -2.64 17.89
C GLN A 548 6.22 -1.55 18.97
N TYR A 549 5.22 -0.69 18.79
CA TYR A 549 4.85 0.35 19.78
C TYR A 549 3.69 -0.08 20.68
N GLY A 550 3.15 -1.29 20.47
CA GLY A 550 2.03 -1.85 21.22
C GLY A 550 0.64 -1.48 20.69
N ASN A 551 0.53 -0.67 19.61
CA ASN A 551 -0.75 -0.30 19.03
C ASN A 551 -1.38 -1.48 18.29
N ARG A 552 -2.72 -1.60 18.37
CA ARG A 552 -3.48 -2.60 17.60
C ARG A 552 -3.62 -2.16 16.15
N ARG A 553 -2.88 -2.82 15.25
CA ARG A 553 -2.72 -2.43 13.85
C ARG A 553 -3.58 -3.26 12.90
N PHE A 554 -4.15 -2.62 11.88
CA PHE A 554 -4.92 -3.28 10.83
C PHE A 554 -4.46 -2.82 9.44
N ALA A 555 -4.75 -3.62 8.42
CA ALA A 555 -4.60 -3.24 7.02
C ALA A 555 -5.97 -3.02 6.37
N SER A 556 -6.08 -2.00 5.52
CA SER A 556 -7.29 -1.75 4.73
C SER A 556 -6.97 -1.00 3.44
N SER A 557 -7.75 -1.23 2.39
CA SER A 557 -7.61 -0.47 1.15
C SER A 557 -8.36 0.86 1.25
N ARG A 558 -7.68 1.98 0.93
CA ARG A 558 -8.15 3.36 1.16
C ARG A 558 -7.96 4.24 -0.06
N LYS A 559 -8.82 5.26 -0.18
CA LYS A 559 -8.74 6.25 -1.27
C LYS A 559 -7.47 7.10 -1.22
N THR A 560 -7.13 7.64 -0.04
CA THR A 560 -6.01 8.59 0.11
C THR A 560 -4.65 7.96 -0.19
N PRO A 561 -4.25 6.83 0.42
CA PRO A 561 -3.00 6.16 0.04
C PRO A 561 -3.10 5.40 -1.28
N ASN A 562 -4.26 5.41 -1.90
CA ASN A 562 -4.58 4.71 -3.14
C ASN A 562 -4.31 3.20 -3.08
N GLY A 563 -4.78 2.52 -2.05
CA GLY A 563 -4.67 1.07 -1.96
C GLY A 563 -4.64 0.53 -0.54
N PRO A 564 -4.40 -0.78 -0.40
CA PRO A 564 -4.18 -1.42 0.88
C PRO A 564 -2.95 -0.86 1.59
N THR A 565 -3.10 -0.56 2.88
CA THR A 565 -2.00 -0.08 3.74
C THR A 565 -2.22 -0.50 5.18
N MET A 566 -1.13 -0.74 5.91
CA MET A 566 -1.09 -0.87 7.36
C MET A 566 -0.40 0.31 8.02
N ALA A 567 0.13 1.25 7.23
CA ALA A 567 0.81 2.45 7.71
C ALA A 567 -0.18 3.57 8.10
N ASP A 568 0.34 4.65 8.68
CA ASP A 568 -0.44 5.80 9.14
C ASP A 568 -0.64 6.83 8.01
N LEU A 569 -1.14 6.36 6.85
CA LEU A 569 -1.37 7.12 5.63
C LEU A 569 -2.81 7.58 5.48
N GLY A 570 -3.04 8.87 5.34
CA GLY A 570 -4.37 9.49 5.24
C GLY A 570 -5.19 9.41 6.53
N ALA A 571 -4.90 8.46 7.40
CA ALA A 571 -5.35 8.29 8.78
C ALA A 571 -4.55 7.15 9.43
N ARG A 572 -4.43 7.16 10.76
CA ARG A 572 -3.70 6.12 11.48
C ARG A 572 -4.40 4.76 11.40
N SER A 573 -3.65 3.72 11.02
CA SER A 573 -4.12 2.32 10.94
C SER A 573 -4.16 1.62 12.30
N VAL A 574 -4.63 2.30 13.34
CA VAL A 574 -4.67 1.80 14.72
C VAL A 574 -6.07 1.85 15.30
N LEU A 575 -6.40 0.94 16.22
CA LEU A 575 -7.73 0.77 16.82
C LEU A 575 -7.84 1.38 18.22
N ASP A 576 -6.73 1.70 18.88
CA ASP A 576 -6.64 2.09 20.29
C ASP A 576 -6.10 3.52 20.51
N ALA A 577 -6.05 4.34 19.48
CA ALA A 577 -5.66 5.74 19.56
C ALA A 577 -6.88 6.67 19.56
N LYS A 578 -7.32 7.13 20.74
CA LYS A 578 -8.44 8.08 20.88
C LYS A 578 -8.25 9.33 20.02
N GLY A 579 -9.34 9.84 19.47
CA GLY A 579 -9.34 11.03 18.61
C GLY A 579 -8.95 10.76 17.17
N GLN A 580 -8.67 9.50 16.80
CA GLN A 580 -8.31 9.12 15.44
C GLN A 580 -9.52 8.54 14.70
N LEU A 581 -9.58 8.78 13.38
CA LEU A 581 -10.69 8.41 12.52
C LEU A 581 -11.16 6.96 12.74
N TYR A 582 -10.25 6.00 12.64
CA TYR A 582 -10.59 4.58 12.71
C TYR A 582 -10.83 4.08 14.13
N SER A 583 -10.10 4.59 15.12
CA SER A 583 -10.35 4.21 16.53
C SER A 583 -11.70 4.70 17.02
N ASP A 584 -12.08 5.94 16.70
CA ASP A 584 -13.37 6.49 17.08
C ASP A 584 -14.52 5.98 16.19
N GLY A 585 -14.20 5.68 14.92
CA GLY A 585 -15.15 5.15 13.92
C GLY A 585 -15.40 3.67 14.00
N LEU A 586 -14.69 2.89 14.84
CA LEU A 586 -14.89 1.45 14.95
C LEU A 586 -16.30 1.13 15.45
N ARG A 587 -17.02 0.23 14.75
CA ARG A 587 -18.41 -0.13 15.07
C ARG A 587 -18.58 -1.61 15.37
N VAL A 588 -17.99 -2.49 14.57
CA VAL A 588 -18.15 -3.94 14.67
C VAL A 588 -16.82 -4.64 14.48
N ILE A 589 -16.61 -5.70 15.26
CA ILE A 589 -15.54 -6.68 15.04
C ILE A 589 -16.20 -8.01 14.73
N ARG A 590 -15.84 -8.60 13.60
CA ARG A 590 -16.38 -9.89 13.15
C ARG A 590 -15.26 -10.88 12.89
N ARG A 591 -15.49 -12.13 13.25
CA ARG A 591 -14.61 -13.29 12.99
C ARG A 591 -15.31 -14.23 12.03
N PHE A 592 -14.71 -14.44 10.86
CA PHE A 592 -15.29 -15.31 9.82
C PHE A 592 -15.20 -16.78 10.12
#